data_19ceb45dae21fe5395ff887178fda8f9
#
_entry.id   19ceb45dae21fe5395ff887178fda8f9
#
_cell.length_a   1.000
_cell.length_b   1.000
_cell.length_c   1.000
_cell.angle_alpha   90.00
_cell.angle_beta   90.00
_cell.angle_gamma   90.00
#
_symmetry.space_group_name_H-M   'P 1'
#
loop_
_entity.id
_entity.type
_entity.pdbx_description
1 polymer ?
#
loop_
_entity_poly.entity_id
_entity_poly.type
_entity_poly.pdbx_seq_one_letter_code
_entity_poly.pdbx_strand_id
1 'polypeptide(L)'
;MSAVNKKWTDGMLSTEDWWAVWLGLILFGAGLLSIWGIDAVGWMAKTKTWEWGKFWADPSFNTFLGVAHGKAGKAYEGWSGFGALMMTFIVFAGLTTLGAYFQKLNLKKFFLGFTCIFFITFASWMAGHEAHFKAAKTSQSMLQSEIYGSDVYCMTKVNKCTIKINKALKKMGVDVLAGDIPNTEQAAQAVDQTKKAIRMSWGLQLGGGFSYMLSLFVGLFIGNFIKPFAGFLKEAAKPEWFIKTAIVFLGVKLGHMSISSTAKVGGGGELMLDMALSGAAAAFVAYLIFWPIVYAVGRKFFNLRRDASAVLASGISICGVSAAIATAGAIRARPILPIAVSMLIVVFAMIELVVLPTAYTAIAPEQPIVNAAAMGMTVKTDGADAAAGAILDELMVARHYTSTGELWEEDWILAGAVLTKIWIDVFIGVWAFVLALIWVYKVERKPGESHVKLSEIWFRFPKFVLGYFIAWLTYVAIVIWFPESASAADKGANVVQSPMRKMMFMLTFVAIGVITDFSKLKGMGRLALLYAIALFAIIAPIAYVVSFIFHHGMVPPLVVVS
;
A
#
# COMPACT_ATOMS: atom_id res chain seq x y z
N MET A 1 27.03 -12.58 -28.31
CA MET A 1 25.70 -12.01 -28.62
C MET A 1 25.89 -10.50 -28.74
N SER A 2 25.61 -9.93 -29.91
CA SER A 2 25.74 -8.53 -30.24
C SER A 2 25.03 -7.64 -29.22
N ALA A 3 25.66 -6.59 -28.75
CA ALA A 3 25.05 -5.57 -27.92
C ALA A 3 23.92 -4.93 -28.73
N VAL A 4 22.69 -5.40 -28.54
CA VAL A 4 21.49 -4.77 -29.10
C VAL A 4 21.47 -3.35 -28.55
N ASN A 5 21.49 -2.37 -29.44
CA ASN A 5 21.45 -0.96 -29.09
C ASN A 5 20.03 -0.65 -28.57
N LYS A 6 19.79 -0.89 -27.26
CA LYS A 6 18.51 -0.63 -26.61
C LYS A 6 18.26 0.87 -26.59
N LYS A 7 17.11 1.28 -27.11
CA LYS A 7 16.63 2.66 -27.00
C LYS A 7 16.00 2.86 -25.63
N TRP A 8 16.06 4.07 -25.09
CA TRP A 8 15.46 4.43 -23.80
C TRP A 8 13.93 4.16 -23.73
N THR A 9 13.26 4.09 -24.89
CA THR A 9 11.84 3.77 -25.06
C THR A 9 11.55 2.26 -25.12
N ASP A 10 12.59 1.41 -25.17
CA ASP A 10 12.37 -0.03 -25.28
C ASP A 10 11.65 -0.55 -24.04
N GLY A 11 10.60 -1.31 -24.27
CA GLY A 11 9.78 -1.90 -23.22
C GLY A 11 8.60 -1.05 -22.74
N MET A 12 8.42 0.20 -23.22
CA MET A 12 7.34 1.10 -22.78
C MET A 12 5.93 0.48 -22.92
N LEU A 13 5.72 -0.37 -23.91
CA LEU A 13 4.44 -1.06 -24.11
C LEU A 13 4.46 -2.55 -23.75
N SER A 14 5.65 -3.13 -23.45
CA SER A 14 5.79 -4.57 -23.30
C SER A 14 6.14 -5.03 -21.88
N THR A 15 6.39 -4.11 -20.93
CA THR A 15 6.75 -4.46 -19.57
C THR A 15 5.65 -4.13 -18.56
N GLU A 16 5.54 -4.94 -17.49
CA GLU A 16 4.60 -4.73 -16.40
C GLU A 16 4.83 -3.37 -15.71
N ASP A 17 6.08 -2.94 -15.55
CA ASP A 17 6.46 -1.66 -14.94
C ASP A 17 5.84 -0.46 -15.68
N TRP A 18 5.97 -0.44 -17.01
CA TRP A 18 5.39 0.63 -17.81
C TRP A 18 3.86 0.55 -17.85
N TRP A 19 3.30 -0.65 -17.87
CA TRP A 19 1.83 -0.79 -17.80
C TRP A 19 1.26 -0.36 -16.46
N ALA A 20 2.01 -0.49 -15.38
CA ALA A 20 1.62 0.11 -14.11
C ALA A 20 1.57 1.64 -14.17
N VAL A 21 2.54 2.27 -14.85
CA VAL A 21 2.56 3.72 -15.08
C VAL A 21 1.36 4.14 -15.95
N TRP A 22 1.16 3.47 -17.09
CA TRP A 22 0.07 3.81 -18.01
C TRP A 22 -1.29 3.66 -17.35
N LEU A 23 -1.56 2.53 -16.71
CA LEU A 23 -2.82 2.28 -16.02
C LEU A 23 -3.05 3.32 -14.91
N GLY A 24 -2.02 3.61 -14.12
CA GLY A 24 -2.07 4.60 -13.06
C GLY A 24 -2.37 6.00 -13.57
N LEU A 25 -1.63 6.47 -14.58
CA LEU A 25 -1.78 7.82 -15.11
C LEU A 25 -3.04 8.01 -15.95
N ILE A 26 -3.51 6.98 -16.69
CA ILE A 26 -4.78 7.03 -17.44
C ILE A 26 -5.96 7.22 -16.47
N LEU A 27 -6.02 6.42 -15.40
CA LEU A 27 -7.10 6.53 -14.42
C LEU A 27 -6.99 7.81 -13.59
N PHE A 28 -5.78 8.27 -13.28
CA PHE A 28 -5.58 9.57 -12.63
C PHE A 28 -6.03 10.72 -13.55
N GLY A 29 -5.63 10.71 -14.83
CA GLY A 29 -6.08 11.68 -15.82
C GLY A 29 -7.60 11.68 -15.99
N ALA A 30 -8.24 10.50 -16.00
CA ALA A 30 -9.70 10.40 -15.98
C ALA A 30 -10.30 11.04 -14.72
N GLY A 31 -9.66 10.86 -13.56
CA GLY A 31 -10.06 11.54 -12.33
C GLY A 31 -9.98 13.06 -12.43
N LEU A 32 -8.94 13.59 -13.08
CA LEU A 32 -8.77 15.04 -13.28
C LEU A 32 -9.81 15.68 -14.21
N LEU A 33 -10.55 14.90 -15.00
CA LEU A 33 -11.66 15.43 -15.81
C LEU A 33 -12.75 16.07 -14.94
N SER A 34 -12.78 15.80 -13.65
CA SER A 34 -13.65 16.46 -12.67
C SER A 34 -13.43 17.99 -12.62
N ILE A 35 -12.24 18.49 -13.01
CA ILE A 35 -11.96 19.93 -13.13
C ILE A 35 -12.89 20.59 -14.14
N TRP A 36 -13.25 19.88 -15.20
CA TRP A 36 -14.21 20.34 -16.22
C TRP A 36 -15.64 19.88 -15.96
N GLY A 37 -15.96 19.42 -14.75
CA GLY A 37 -17.30 18.97 -14.37
C GLY A 37 -17.66 17.56 -14.87
N ILE A 38 -16.69 16.82 -15.44
CA ILE A 38 -16.92 15.45 -15.93
C ILE A 38 -16.47 14.45 -14.88
N ASP A 39 -17.42 13.73 -14.28
CA ASP A 39 -17.12 12.63 -13.35
C ASP A 39 -16.88 11.32 -14.12
N ALA A 40 -15.63 11.11 -14.56
CA ALA A 40 -15.25 9.93 -15.33
C ALA A 40 -14.86 8.71 -14.48
N VAL A 41 -14.81 8.83 -13.15
CA VAL A 41 -14.33 7.76 -12.24
C VAL A 41 -15.29 7.45 -11.08
N GLY A 42 -16.32 8.25 -10.90
CA GLY A 42 -17.28 8.13 -9.78
C GLY A 42 -18.08 6.83 -9.74
N TRP A 43 -18.12 6.09 -10.86
CA TRP A 43 -18.71 4.74 -10.96
C TRP A 43 -17.99 3.68 -10.12
N MET A 44 -16.80 3.95 -9.63
CA MET A 44 -15.99 2.96 -8.90
C MET A 44 -16.74 2.37 -7.71
N ALA A 45 -16.76 1.06 -7.62
CA ALA A 45 -17.31 0.36 -6.47
C ALA A 45 -16.45 0.58 -5.21
N LYS A 46 -17.10 0.84 -4.10
CA LYS A 46 -16.46 0.87 -2.78
C LYS A 46 -17.20 -0.03 -1.80
N THR A 47 -16.48 -0.69 -0.91
CA THR A 47 -17.07 -1.49 0.15
C THR A 47 -17.63 -0.62 1.27
N LYS A 48 -18.71 -1.08 1.87
CA LYS A 48 -19.31 -0.52 3.08
C LYS A 48 -19.03 -1.46 4.25
N THR A 49 -19.00 -0.93 5.46
CA THR A 49 -19.07 -1.76 6.67
C THR A 49 -20.48 -2.29 6.82
N TRP A 50 -20.64 -3.58 7.05
CA TRP A 50 -21.90 -4.27 7.12
C TRP A 50 -21.93 -5.25 8.29
N GLU A 51 -23.11 -5.68 8.71
CA GLU A 51 -23.34 -6.61 9.80
C GLU A 51 -24.26 -7.75 9.35
N TRP A 52 -24.03 -8.95 9.84
CA TRP A 52 -24.84 -10.12 9.52
C TRP A 52 -26.34 -9.90 9.78
N GLY A 53 -26.69 -9.27 10.91
CA GLY A 53 -28.09 -9.00 11.24
C GLY A 53 -28.78 -8.10 10.20
N LYS A 54 -28.10 -7.05 9.75
CA LYS A 54 -28.62 -6.13 8.72
C LYS A 54 -28.67 -6.80 7.34
N PHE A 55 -27.73 -7.69 7.04
CA PHE A 55 -27.75 -8.45 5.78
C PHE A 55 -28.97 -9.36 5.65
N TRP A 56 -29.32 -10.07 6.71
CA TRP A 56 -30.50 -10.94 6.68
C TRP A 56 -31.82 -10.17 6.61
N ALA A 57 -31.85 -8.93 7.09
CA ALA A 57 -33.01 -8.04 6.97
C ALA A 57 -33.17 -7.42 5.55
N ASP A 58 -32.04 -7.13 4.88
CA ASP A 58 -32.00 -6.60 3.51
C ASP A 58 -30.82 -7.23 2.73
N PRO A 59 -31.00 -8.41 2.13
CA PRO A 59 -29.96 -9.15 1.42
C PRO A 59 -29.70 -8.55 0.03
N SER A 60 -29.34 -7.27 -0.03
CA SER A 60 -28.99 -6.57 -1.27
C SER A 60 -27.49 -6.29 -1.38
N PHE A 61 -27.00 -6.21 -2.60
CA PHE A 61 -25.61 -5.78 -2.86
C PHE A 61 -25.33 -4.36 -2.33
N ASN A 62 -26.36 -3.55 -2.16
CA ASN A 62 -26.22 -2.20 -1.62
C ASN A 62 -25.83 -2.18 -0.13
N THR A 63 -26.04 -3.27 0.59
CA THR A 63 -25.57 -3.47 1.97
C THR A 63 -24.05 -3.53 2.02
N PHE A 64 -23.40 -4.20 1.06
CA PHE A 64 -21.94 -4.41 1.02
C PHE A 64 -21.21 -3.36 0.21
N LEU A 65 -21.83 -2.89 -0.87
CA LEU A 65 -21.19 -2.06 -1.88
C LEU A 65 -21.94 -0.73 -2.06
N GLY A 66 -21.19 0.28 -2.44
CA GLY A 66 -21.69 1.57 -2.84
C GLY A 66 -20.88 2.13 -3.99
N VAL A 67 -21.34 3.25 -4.53
CA VAL A 67 -20.67 4.02 -5.58
C VAL A 67 -19.77 5.06 -4.95
N ALA A 68 -18.59 5.32 -5.50
CA ALA A 68 -17.64 6.26 -4.93
C ALA A 68 -18.24 7.68 -4.77
N HIS A 69 -18.92 8.19 -5.77
CA HIS A 69 -19.56 9.50 -5.77
C HIS A 69 -21.10 9.49 -5.65
N GLY A 70 -21.68 8.40 -5.17
CA GLY A 70 -23.14 8.23 -5.10
C GLY A 70 -23.93 9.29 -4.29
N LYS A 71 -23.25 10.21 -3.56
CA LYS A 71 -23.87 11.32 -2.83
C LYS A 71 -23.49 12.71 -3.34
N ALA A 72 -22.40 12.83 -4.08
CA ALA A 72 -21.82 14.11 -4.48
C ALA A 72 -21.90 14.36 -5.99
N GLY A 73 -22.12 13.34 -6.80
CA GLY A 73 -22.19 13.44 -8.26
C GLY A 73 -23.57 13.02 -8.77
N LYS A 74 -24.27 13.92 -9.46
CA LYS A 74 -25.56 13.61 -10.11
C LYS A 74 -25.47 12.47 -11.12
N ALA A 75 -24.29 12.25 -11.72
CA ALA A 75 -24.07 11.25 -12.77
C ALA A 75 -24.31 9.80 -12.33
N TYR A 76 -24.07 9.49 -11.04
CA TYR A 76 -24.19 8.12 -10.50
C TYR A 76 -25.20 8.03 -9.35
N GLU A 77 -26.05 9.04 -9.22
CA GLU A 77 -27.15 9.03 -8.25
C GLU A 77 -28.14 7.90 -8.60
N GLY A 78 -28.46 7.08 -7.61
CA GLY A 78 -29.34 5.92 -7.81
C GLY A 78 -28.67 4.64 -8.33
N TRP A 79 -27.38 4.67 -8.67
CA TRP A 79 -26.68 3.45 -9.07
C TRP A 79 -26.60 2.44 -7.94
N SER A 80 -26.89 1.17 -8.27
CA SER A 80 -26.75 0.08 -7.32
C SER A 80 -25.28 -0.27 -7.09
N GLY A 81 -24.98 -0.84 -5.90
CA GLY A 81 -23.64 -1.37 -5.63
C GLY A 81 -23.21 -2.46 -6.60
N PHE A 82 -24.16 -3.25 -7.12
CA PHE A 82 -23.89 -4.23 -8.17
C PHE A 82 -23.52 -3.57 -9.51
N GLY A 83 -24.25 -2.53 -9.92
CA GLY A 83 -23.93 -1.77 -11.13
C GLY A 83 -22.52 -1.14 -11.07
N ALA A 84 -22.17 -0.58 -9.91
CA ALA A 84 -20.82 -0.06 -9.68
C ALA A 84 -19.75 -1.17 -9.75
N LEU A 85 -20.01 -2.36 -9.20
CA LEU A 85 -19.11 -3.51 -9.26
C LEU A 85 -18.88 -3.96 -10.71
N MET A 86 -19.95 -4.07 -11.49
CA MET A 86 -19.88 -4.48 -12.91
C MET A 86 -19.12 -3.46 -13.74
N MET A 87 -19.37 -2.16 -13.56
CA MET A 87 -18.63 -1.12 -14.27
C MET A 87 -17.15 -1.11 -13.89
N THR A 88 -16.84 -1.27 -12.60
CA THR A 88 -15.46 -1.44 -12.13
C THR A 88 -14.80 -2.64 -12.82
N PHE A 89 -15.47 -3.78 -12.87
CA PHE A 89 -14.98 -4.95 -13.58
C PHE A 89 -14.69 -4.67 -15.04
N ILE A 90 -15.66 -4.10 -15.79
CA ILE A 90 -15.53 -3.84 -17.23
C ILE A 90 -14.32 -2.95 -17.52
N VAL A 91 -14.17 -1.85 -16.78
CA VAL A 91 -13.07 -0.91 -17.01
C VAL A 91 -11.72 -1.56 -16.70
N PHE A 92 -11.58 -2.20 -15.53
CA PHE A 92 -10.30 -2.81 -15.16
C PHE A 92 -9.98 -4.05 -15.98
N ALA A 93 -10.95 -4.90 -16.30
CA ALA A 93 -10.75 -6.03 -17.20
C ALA A 93 -10.34 -5.58 -18.61
N GLY A 94 -10.97 -4.51 -19.12
CA GLY A 94 -10.61 -3.93 -20.41
C GLY A 94 -9.18 -3.39 -20.42
N LEU A 95 -8.83 -2.52 -19.47
CA LEU A 95 -7.50 -1.90 -19.38
C LEU A 95 -6.39 -2.93 -19.13
N THR A 96 -6.61 -3.89 -18.23
CA THR A 96 -5.62 -4.92 -17.94
C THR A 96 -5.47 -5.92 -19.08
N THR A 97 -6.56 -6.27 -19.77
CA THR A 97 -6.50 -7.13 -20.98
C THR A 97 -5.79 -6.43 -22.12
N LEU A 98 -5.99 -5.12 -22.30
CA LEU A 98 -5.22 -4.31 -23.25
C LEU A 98 -3.73 -4.37 -22.93
N GLY A 99 -3.36 -4.21 -21.65
CA GLY A 99 -1.98 -4.35 -21.20
C GLY A 99 -1.42 -5.76 -21.43
N ALA A 100 -2.21 -6.79 -21.18
CA ALA A 100 -1.84 -8.17 -21.45
C ALA A 100 -1.58 -8.44 -22.94
N TYR A 101 -2.36 -7.79 -23.84
CA TYR A 101 -2.13 -7.85 -25.28
C TYR A 101 -0.74 -7.34 -25.68
N PHE A 102 -0.37 -6.16 -25.23
CA PHE A 102 0.95 -5.58 -25.52
C PHE A 102 2.11 -6.35 -24.86
N GLN A 103 1.85 -6.98 -23.72
CA GLN A 103 2.81 -7.86 -23.04
C GLN A 103 2.89 -9.27 -23.68
N LYS A 104 2.11 -9.54 -24.73
CA LYS A 104 2.05 -10.81 -25.44
C LYS A 104 1.65 -12.00 -24.55
N LEU A 105 0.79 -11.76 -23.55
CA LEU A 105 0.22 -12.81 -22.70
C LEU A 105 -0.90 -13.54 -23.44
N ASN A 106 -1.28 -14.73 -22.93
CA ASN A 106 -2.43 -15.44 -23.48
C ASN A 106 -3.73 -14.75 -23.04
N LEU A 107 -4.32 -13.95 -23.95
CA LEU A 107 -5.47 -13.09 -23.65
C LEU A 107 -6.67 -13.83 -23.07
N LYS A 108 -7.00 -15.00 -23.63
CA LYS A 108 -8.14 -15.80 -23.15
C LYS A 108 -7.91 -16.28 -21.71
N LYS A 109 -6.73 -16.84 -21.44
CA LYS A 109 -6.36 -17.30 -20.09
C LYS A 109 -6.26 -16.12 -19.13
N PHE A 110 -5.68 -15.01 -19.59
CA PHE A 110 -5.55 -13.80 -18.77
C PHE A 110 -6.93 -13.23 -18.40
N PHE A 111 -7.81 -13.00 -19.38
CA PHE A 111 -9.14 -12.42 -19.12
C PHE A 111 -9.99 -13.29 -18.19
N LEU A 112 -10.05 -14.61 -18.44
CA LEU A 112 -10.80 -15.52 -17.58
C LEU A 112 -10.20 -15.63 -16.18
N GLY A 113 -8.87 -15.70 -16.08
CA GLY A 113 -8.16 -15.71 -14.80
C GLY A 113 -8.34 -14.40 -14.03
N PHE A 114 -8.26 -13.24 -14.72
CA PHE A 114 -8.49 -11.93 -14.12
C PHE A 114 -9.93 -11.79 -13.61
N THR A 115 -10.90 -12.26 -14.37
CA THR A 115 -12.30 -12.29 -13.94
C THR A 115 -12.45 -13.00 -12.58
N CYS A 116 -11.88 -14.20 -12.47
CA CYS A 116 -11.93 -14.95 -11.20
C CYS A 116 -11.21 -14.21 -10.07
N ILE A 117 -9.99 -13.72 -10.32
CA ILE A 117 -9.21 -12.99 -9.29
C ILE A 117 -9.95 -11.73 -8.85
N PHE A 118 -10.57 -10.98 -9.78
CA PHE A 118 -11.34 -9.79 -9.48
C PHE A 118 -12.51 -10.07 -8.53
N PHE A 119 -13.35 -11.06 -8.85
CA PHE A 119 -14.50 -11.38 -8.01
C PHE A 119 -14.09 -12.01 -6.67
N ILE A 120 -13.06 -12.84 -6.62
CA ILE A 120 -12.45 -13.34 -5.36
C ILE A 120 -11.97 -12.16 -4.51
N THR A 121 -11.33 -11.17 -5.13
CA THR A 121 -10.84 -9.97 -4.45
C THR A 121 -11.98 -9.17 -3.83
N PHE A 122 -13.05 -8.89 -4.59
CA PHE A 122 -14.20 -8.18 -4.04
C PHE A 122 -14.92 -8.96 -2.97
N ALA A 123 -15.06 -10.28 -3.11
CA ALA A 123 -15.63 -11.14 -2.06
C ALA A 123 -14.82 -11.08 -0.76
N SER A 124 -13.49 -11.17 -0.86
CA SER A 124 -12.58 -11.03 0.28
C SER A 124 -12.66 -9.64 0.91
N TRP A 125 -12.77 -8.61 0.08
CA TRP A 125 -12.89 -7.23 0.52
C TRP A 125 -14.20 -6.98 1.26
N MET A 126 -15.32 -7.46 0.73
CA MET A 126 -16.63 -7.39 1.39
C MET A 126 -16.61 -8.15 2.72
N ALA A 127 -16.09 -9.39 2.74
CA ALA A 127 -15.99 -10.20 3.95
C ALA A 127 -15.13 -9.52 5.03
N GLY A 128 -13.98 -8.93 4.66
CA GLY A 128 -13.11 -8.20 5.58
C GLY A 128 -13.69 -6.88 6.10
N HIS A 129 -14.80 -6.41 5.53
CA HIS A 129 -15.54 -5.22 5.98
C HIS A 129 -16.74 -5.55 6.85
N GLU A 130 -16.90 -6.81 7.23
CA GLU A 130 -17.91 -7.17 8.22
C GLU A 130 -17.58 -6.53 9.58
N ALA A 131 -18.58 -6.00 10.26
CA ALA A 131 -18.44 -5.10 11.40
C ALA A 131 -17.67 -5.73 12.58
N HIS A 132 -17.84 -7.03 12.86
CA HIS A 132 -17.15 -7.72 13.96
C HIS A 132 -15.64 -7.85 13.72
N PHE A 133 -15.20 -7.86 12.47
CA PHE A 133 -13.77 -7.87 12.12
C PHE A 133 -13.18 -6.47 12.04
N LYS A 134 -13.95 -5.49 11.55
CA LYS A 134 -13.48 -4.13 11.28
C LYS A 134 -13.84 -3.12 12.39
N ALA A 135 -14.81 -3.42 13.22
CA ALA A 135 -15.66 -2.46 13.93
C ALA A 135 -15.01 -1.40 14.82
N ALA A 136 -13.86 -1.66 15.44
CA ALA A 136 -13.38 -0.77 16.48
C ALA A 136 -13.05 0.64 15.99
N LYS A 137 -12.48 0.75 14.80
CA LYS A 137 -11.92 2.02 14.31
C LYS A 137 -12.93 2.89 13.57
N THR A 138 -13.74 2.29 12.70
CA THR A 138 -14.63 3.05 11.81
C THR A 138 -15.79 3.70 12.57
N SER A 139 -16.33 3.03 13.56
CA SER A 139 -17.38 3.59 14.40
C SER A 139 -16.84 4.68 15.32
N GLN A 140 -15.64 4.50 15.88
CA GLN A 140 -15.01 5.48 16.75
C GLN A 140 -14.46 6.69 15.98
N SER A 141 -13.81 6.51 14.82
CA SER A 141 -13.31 7.63 14.01
C SER A 141 -14.43 8.43 13.34
N MET A 142 -15.51 7.77 12.91
CA MET A 142 -16.73 8.48 12.45
C MET A 142 -17.41 9.22 13.60
N LEU A 143 -17.50 8.63 14.77
CA LEU A 143 -18.05 9.29 15.94
C LEU A 143 -17.19 10.48 16.34
N GLN A 144 -15.87 10.30 16.36
CA GLN A 144 -14.95 11.38 16.69
C GLN A 144 -14.94 12.50 15.66
N SER A 145 -14.81 12.21 14.36
CA SER A 145 -14.85 13.27 13.35
C SER A 145 -16.19 14.01 13.33
N GLU A 146 -17.29 13.32 13.66
CA GLU A 146 -18.61 13.94 13.79
C GLU A 146 -18.80 14.65 15.16
N ILE A 147 -18.09 14.26 16.22
CA ILE A 147 -18.17 14.87 17.56
C ILE A 147 -17.12 15.96 17.78
N TYR A 148 -15.87 15.81 17.34
CA TYR A 148 -14.90 16.91 17.37
C TYR A 148 -15.31 18.04 16.43
N GLY A 149 -15.93 17.75 15.26
CA GLY A 149 -16.61 18.77 14.45
C GLY A 149 -17.76 19.43 15.18
N SER A 150 -18.27 18.82 16.21
CA SER A 150 -19.34 19.38 17.03
C SER A 150 -18.82 20.23 18.22
N ASP A 151 -17.59 20.04 18.74
CA ASP A 151 -17.13 20.79 19.90
C ASP A 151 -16.97 22.29 19.62
N VAL A 152 -16.34 22.65 18.50
CA VAL A 152 -16.28 24.06 18.06
C VAL A 152 -17.66 24.56 17.61
N TYR A 153 -18.47 23.71 17.01
CA TYR A 153 -19.79 24.06 16.53
C TYR A 153 -20.83 24.08 17.65
N CYS A 154 -20.65 23.27 18.70
CA CYS A 154 -21.51 23.21 19.88
C CYS A 154 -21.33 24.42 20.79
N MET A 155 -20.14 25.01 20.84
CA MET A 155 -19.92 26.30 21.54
C MET A 155 -20.71 27.47 20.93
N THR A 156 -21.04 27.37 19.64
CA THR A 156 -21.69 28.47 18.91
C THR A 156 -23.17 28.24 18.59
N LYS A 157 -23.65 26.98 18.50
CA LYS A 157 -25.03 26.65 18.08
C LYS A 157 -25.54 25.33 18.70
N VAL A 158 -25.94 25.35 19.95
CA VAL A 158 -26.36 24.18 20.75
C VAL A 158 -27.41 23.27 20.06
N ASN A 159 -28.48 23.82 19.50
CA ASN A 159 -29.55 23.01 18.88
C ASN A 159 -29.13 22.21 17.63
N LYS A 160 -28.12 22.67 16.90
CA LYS A 160 -27.60 21.93 15.74
C LYS A 160 -26.63 20.81 16.12
N CYS A 161 -26.07 20.88 17.31
CA CYS A 161 -25.17 19.89 17.87
C CYS A 161 -25.88 18.59 18.23
N THR A 162 -26.96 18.68 18.99
CA THR A 162 -27.81 17.52 19.35
C THR A 162 -28.30 16.79 18.11
N ILE A 163 -28.72 17.51 17.07
CA ILE A 163 -29.14 16.92 15.79
C ILE A 163 -28.00 16.15 15.12
N LYS A 164 -26.78 16.69 15.14
CA LYS A 164 -25.62 16.08 14.51
C LYS A 164 -25.14 14.82 15.26
N ILE A 165 -25.08 14.89 16.58
CA ILE A 165 -24.74 13.75 17.45
C ILE A 165 -25.80 12.65 17.32
N ASN A 166 -27.08 12.99 17.39
CA ASN A 166 -28.18 12.03 17.25
C ASN A 166 -28.22 11.39 15.86
N LYS A 167 -27.84 12.12 14.80
CA LYS A 167 -27.69 11.56 13.46
C LYS A 167 -26.51 10.57 13.36
N ALA A 168 -25.43 10.82 14.09
CA ALA A 168 -24.29 9.91 14.20
C ALA A 168 -24.66 8.65 14.99
N LEU A 169 -25.30 8.79 16.14
CA LEU A 169 -25.78 7.70 16.98
C LEU A 169 -26.78 6.80 16.24
N LYS A 170 -27.74 7.39 15.52
CA LYS A 170 -28.71 6.65 14.71
C LYS A 170 -28.05 5.85 13.57
N LYS A 171 -26.99 6.38 12.96
CA LYS A 171 -26.22 5.62 11.95
C LYS A 171 -25.51 4.40 12.54
N MET A 172 -25.18 4.43 13.82
CA MET A 172 -24.47 3.36 14.52
C MET A 172 -25.40 2.38 15.23
N GLY A 173 -26.74 2.60 15.16
CA GLY A 173 -27.73 1.75 15.81
C GLY A 173 -27.76 1.93 17.34
N VAL A 174 -27.30 3.05 17.85
CA VAL A 174 -27.32 3.41 19.28
C VAL A 174 -28.52 4.32 19.56
N ASP A 175 -29.13 4.20 20.73
CA ASP A 175 -30.27 5.01 21.13
C ASP A 175 -29.92 6.51 21.14
N VAL A 176 -30.89 7.30 20.69
CA VAL A 176 -30.78 8.74 20.54
C VAL A 176 -30.82 9.39 21.92
N LEU A 177 -29.90 10.33 22.18
CA LEU A 177 -29.88 11.10 23.40
C LEU A 177 -31.17 11.94 23.51
N ALA A 178 -31.87 11.83 24.63
CA ALA A 178 -33.05 12.62 24.90
C ALA A 178 -32.67 13.99 25.48
N GLY A 179 -33.08 15.06 24.79
CA GLY A 179 -32.87 16.45 25.25
C GLY A 179 -31.72 17.17 24.58
N ASP A 180 -31.63 18.47 24.78
CA ASP A 180 -30.51 19.32 24.31
C ASP A 180 -29.28 19.11 25.19
N ILE A 181 -28.09 18.97 24.57
CA ILE A 181 -26.79 18.86 25.27
C ILE A 181 -26.28 20.29 25.48
N PRO A 182 -26.35 20.84 26.68
CA PRO A 182 -26.17 22.27 26.90
C PRO A 182 -24.72 22.73 27.08
N ASN A 183 -23.74 21.83 27.32
CA ASN A 183 -22.35 22.21 27.53
C ASN A 183 -21.34 21.14 27.09
N THR A 184 -20.06 21.52 26.97
CA THR A 184 -18.94 20.68 26.55
C THR A 184 -18.72 19.47 27.45
N GLU A 185 -19.00 19.57 28.76
CA GLU A 185 -18.79 18.50 29.73
C GLU A 185 -19.84 17.39 29.58
N GLN A 186 -21.10 17.75 29.31
CA GLN A 186 -22.16 16.81 29.02
C GLN A 186 -22.01 16.15 27.66
N ALA A 187 -21.48 16.90 26.65
CA ALA A 187 -21.10 16.32 25.36
C ALA A 187 -19.97 15.29 25.53
N ALA A 188 -18.96 15.59 26.35
CA ALA A 188 -17.87 14.67 26.67
C ALA A 188 -18.35 13.41 27.41
N GLN A 189 -19.28 13.57 28.38
CA GLN A 189 -19.89 12.44 29.09
C GLN A 189 -20.78 11.59 28.18
N ALA A 190 -21.55 12.21 27.27
CA ALA A 190 -22.33 11.51 26.26
C ALA A 190 -21.45 10.73 25.27
N VAL A 191 -20.30 11.30 24.90
CA VAL A 191 -19.26 10.63 24.10
C VAL A 191 -18.71 9.42 24.87
N ASP A 192 -18.40 9.57 26.15
CA ASP A 192 -17.83 8.48 26.94
C ASP A 192 -18.85 7.37 27.22
N GLN A 193 -20.10 7.71 27.44
CA GLN A 193 -21.21 6.74 27.54
C GLN A 193 -21.44 6.04 26.20
N THR A 194 -21.36 6.75 25.09
CA THR A 194 -21.51 6.18 23.74
C THR A 194 -20.33 5.28 23.38
N LYS A 195 -19.09 5.64 23.79
CA LYS A 195 -17.91 4.76 23.68
C LYS A 195 -18.12 3.42 24.42
N LYS A 196 -18.80 3.42 25.58
CA LYS A 196 -19.13 2.20 26.31
C LYS A 196 -20.24 1.39 25.63
N ALA A 197 -21.21 2.05 25.01
CA ALA A 197 -22.34 1.40 24.33
C ALA A 197 -21.96 0.80 22.97
N ILE A 198 -20.98 1.38 22.27
CA ILE A 198 -20.48 0.91 20.97
C ILE A 198 -19.52 -0.28 21.11
N ARG A 199 -19.10 -0.67 22.31
CA ARG A 199 -18.39 -1.93 22.51
C ARG A 199 -19.31 -3.07 22.09
N MET A 200 -19.13 -3.55 20.86
CA MET A 200 -19.78 -4.78 20.43
C MET A 200 -19.49 -5.88 21.45
N SER A 201 -20.47 -6.71 21.73
CA SER A 201 -20.37 -7.80 22.71
C SER A 201 -19.19 -8.76 22.44
N TRP A 202 -18.71 -8.80 21.19
CA TRP A 202 -17.47 -9.43 20.75
C TRP A 202 -17.04 -8.84 19.40
N GLY A 203 -15.72 -8.87 19.12
CA GLY A 203 -15.16 -8.45 17.85
C GLY A 203 -13.64 -8.56 17.92
N LEU A 204 -13.01 -8.97 16.83
CA LEU A 204 -11.55 -9.12 16.76
C LEU A 204 -10.84 -7.78 16.56
N GLN A 205 -11.58 -6.72 16.18
CA GLN A 205 -11.10 -5.34 16.04
C GLN A 205 -9.80 -5.22 15.21
N LEU A 206 -9.71 -5.96 14.10
CA LEU A 206 -8.52 -6.06 13.27
C LEU A 206 -8.33 -4.87 12.31
N GLY A 207 -9.28 -3.92 12.32
CA GLY A 207 -9.22 -2.74 11.45
C GLY A 207 -9.44 -3.02 9.97
N GLY A 208 -9.27 -1.98 9.12
CA GLY A 208 -9.39 -2.12 7.65
C GLY A 208 -8.31 -2.99 7.01
N GLY A 209 -7.16 -3.14 7.67
CA GLY A 209 -6.06 -4.01 7.24
C GLY A 209 -6.42 -5.49 7.19
N PHE A 210 -7.42 -5.93 7.94
CA PHE A 210 -7.90 -7.32 7.90
C PHE A 210 -8.33 -7.78 6.50
N SER A 211 -8.93 -6.88 5.72
CA SER A 211 -9.30 -7.20 4.34
C SER A 211 -8.10 -7.59 3.47
N TYR A 212 -6.95 -6.97 3.67
CA TYR A 212 -5.69 -7.32 2.97
C TYR A 212 -5.20 -8.70 3.39
N MET A 213 -5.19 -8.95 4.71
CA MET A 213 -4.81 -10.27 5.26
C MET A 213 -5.74 -11.37 4.75
N LEU A 214 -7.06 -11.15 4.76
CA LEU A 214 -8.04 -12.10 4.27
C LEU A 214 -7.84 -12.40 2.77
N SER A 215 -7.59 -11.37 1.96
CA SER A 215 -7.28 -11.53 0.54
C SER A 215 -6.03 -12.40 0.31
N LEU A 216 -5.00 -12.19 1.12
CA LEU A 216 -3.79 -13.02 1.10
C LEU A 216 -4.10 -14.47 1.50
N PHE A 217 -4.83 -14.69 2.60
CA PHE A 217 -5.18 -16.04 3.05
C PHE A 217 -6.03 -16.80 2.04
N VAL A 218 -7.01 -16.14 1.43
CA VAL A 218 -7.83 -16.76 0.35
C VAL A 218 -6.92 -17.14 -0.83
N GLY A 219 -6.03 -16.25 -1.26
CA GLY A 219 -5.06 -16.54 -2.30
C GLY A 219 -4.15 -17.73 -1.95
N LEU A 220 -3.61 -17.77 -0.73
CA LEU A 220 -2.77 -18.87 -0.22
C LEU A 220 -3.52 -20.20 -0.17
N PHE A 221 -4.76 -20.18 0.26
CA PHE A 221 -5.61 -21.36 0.26
C PHE A 221 -5.75 -21.91 -1.16
N ILE A 222 -6.07 -21.06 -2.13
CA ILE A 222 -6.15 -21.46 -3.54
C ILE A 222 -4.79 -21.98 -4.04
N GLY A 223 -3.70 -21.24 -3.79
CA GLY A 223 -2.36 -21.57 -4.25
C GLY A 223 -1.82 -22.89 -3.74
N ASN A 224 -2.20 -23.31 -2.53
CA ASN A 224 -1.66 -24.51 -1.90
C ASN A 224 -2.60 -25.71 -1.87
N PHE A 225 -3.93 -25.49 -1.77
CA PHE A 225 -4.90 -26.57 -1.65
C PHE A 225 -5.68 -26.84 -2.94
N ILE A 226 -5.84 -25.84 -3.84
CA ILE A 226 -6.60 -26.00 -5.10
C ILE A 226 -5.65 -25.80 -6.29
N LYS A 227 -4.63 -26.64 -6.40
CA LYS A 227 -3.57 -26.56 -7.42
C LYS A 227 -4.04 -26.41 -8.87
N PRO A 228 -5.08 -27.13 -9.37
CA PRO A 228 -5.55 -26.95 -10.74
C PRO A 228 -6.10 -25.56 -10.98
N PHE A 229 -6.85 -25.00 -10.02
CA PHE A 229 -7.41 -23.66 -10.09
C PHE A 229 -6.32 -22.59 -9.97
N ALA A 230 -5.34 -22.76 -9.08
CA ALA A 230 -4.17 -21.90 -9.03
C ALA A 230 -3.40 -21.87 -10.35
N GLY A 231 -3.24 -23.04 -11.01
CA GLY A 231 -2.64 -23.15 -12.33
C GLY A 231 -3.41 -22.37 -13.41
N PHE A 232 -4.75 -22.40 -13.37
CA PHE A 232 -5.62 -21.63 -14.26
C PHE A 232 -5.47 -20.11 -14.03
N LEU A 233 -5.39 -19.66 -12.79
CA LEU A 233 -5.27 -18.24 -12.41
C LEU A 233 -3.88 -17.65 -12.71
N LYS A 234 -2.85 -18.46 -12.84
CA LYS A 234 -1.43 -18.06 -12.89
C LYS A 234 -1.12 -16.99 -13.94
N GLU A 235 -1.77 -17.05 -15.10
CA GLU A 235 -1.54 -16.08 -16.19
C GLU A 235 -1.98 -14.67 -15.81
N ALA A 236 -3.05 -14.57 -15.00
CA ALA A 236 -3.62 -13.32 -14.55
C ALA A 236 -3.15 -12.88 -13.16
N ALA A 237 -2.53 -13.78 -12.39
CA ALA A 237 -1.98 -13.48 -11.08
C ALA A 237 -0.66 -12.69 -11.22
N LYS A 238 -0.77 -11.38 -11.43
CA LYS A 238 0.32 -10.43 -11.68
C LYS A 238 0.50 -9.45 -10.52
N PRO A 239 0.98 -9.91 -9.34
CA PRO A 239 1.05 -9.07 -8.15
C PRO A 239 1.90 -7.81 -8.36
N GLU A 240 3.05 -7.94 -9.03
CA GLU A 240 3.94 -6.81 -9.32
C GLU A 240 3.26 -5.72 -10.15
N TRP A 241 2.45 -6.09 -11.12
CA TRP A 241 1.71 -5.12 -11.92
C TRP A 241 0.66 -4.37 -11.09
N PHE A 242 -0.14 -5.10 -10.31
CA PHE A 242 -1.22 -4.51 -9.51
C PHE A 242 -0.68 -3.58 -8.44
N ILE A 243 0.38 -4.00 -7.73
CA ILE A 243 0.96 -3.18 -6.66
C ILE A 243 1.61 -1.91 -7.20
N LYS A 244 2.37 -2.00 -8.27
CA LYS A 244 3.02 -0.83 -8.88
C LYS A 244 1.99 0.19 -9.36
N THR A 245 0.84 -0.26 -9.88
CA THR A 245 -0.30 0.61 -10.18
C THR A 245 -0.86 1.28 -8.93
N ALA A 246 -1.01 0.53 -7.84
CA ALA A 246 -1.47 1.08 -6.56
C ALA A 246 -0.50 2.14 -5.99
N ILE A 247 0.81 1.97 -6.20
CA ILE A 247 1.83 2.95 -5.80
C ILE A 247 1.73 4.23 -6.64
N VAL A 248 1.45 4.13 -7.94
CA VAL A 248 1.17 5.33 -8.76
C VAL A 248 -0.04 6.09 -8.20
N PHE A 249 -1.11 5.40 -7.81
CA PHE A 249 -2.27 6.02 -7.15
C PHE A 249 -1.91 6.63 -5.78
N LEU A 250 -0.95 6.05 -5.06
CA LEU A 250 -0.48 6.64 -3.81
C LEU A 250 0.22 7.99 -4.04
N GLY A 251 0.86 8.21 -5.19
CA GLY A 251 1.41 9.51 -5.55
C GLY A 251 0.34 10.61 -5.55
N VAL A 252 -0.88 10.32 -6.01
CA VAL A 252 -2.03 11.23 -5.94
C VAL A 252 -2.40 11.55 -4.48
N LYS A 253 -2.42 10.52 -3.62
CA LYS A 253 -2.71 10.68 -2.18
C LYS A 253 -1.70 11.59 -1.51
N LEU A 254 -0.40 11.40 -1.79
CA LEU A 254 0.65 12.24 -1.23
C LEU A 254 0.55 13.68 -1.70
N GLY A 255 0.16 13.92 -2.96
CA GLY A 255 -0.13 15.25 -3.47
C GLY A 255 -1.23 15.93 -2.65
N HIS A 256 -2.33 15.22 -2.42
CA HIS A 256 -3.42 15.71 -1.58
C HIS A 256 -2.96 15.99 -0.14
N MET A 257 -2.21 15.08 0.49
CA MET A 257 -1.69 15.27 1.85
C MET A 257 -0.73 16.45 1.96
N SER A 258 0.17 16.63 0.98
CA SER A 258 1.13 17.75 0.97
C SER A 258 0.44 19.11 0.99
N ILE A 259 -0.75 19.23 0.42
CA ILE A 259 -1.46 20.52 0.29
C ILE A 259 -2.49 20.69 1.40
N SER A 260 -3.27 19.68 1.72
CA SER A 260 -4.28 19.76 2.78
C SER A 260 -3.68 20.12 4.14
N SER A 261 -2.44 19.71 4.36
CA SER A 261 -1.68 20.03 5.57
C SER A 261 -1.04 21.42 5.53
N THR A 262 -0.73 21.96 4.34
CA THR A 262 -0.22 23.34 4.22
C THR A 262 -1.34 24.37 4.39
N ALA A 263 -2.58 24.03 3.99
CA ALA A 263 -3.74 24.90 4.14
C ALA A 263 -4.31 24.92 5.57
N LYS A 264 -4.03 23.91 6.39
CA LYS A 264 -4.35 23.88 7.82
C LYS A 264 -3.15 24.42 8.59
N VAL A 265 -3.33 25.49 9.33
CA VAL A 265 -2.32 26.13 10.19
C VAL A 265 -1.64 25.07 11.06
N GLY A 266 -0.38 24.69 10.74
CA GLY A 266 0.37 23.73 11.59
C GLY A 266 1.39 22.82 10.90
N GLY A 267 1.96 23.14 9.76
CA GLY A 267 3.25 22.53 9.36
C GLY A 267 3.24 21.15 8.66
N GLY A 268 2.11 20.65 8.17
CA GLY A 268 2.08 19.31 7.55
C GLY A 268 2.78 19.19 6.19
N GLY A 269 2.94 20.32 5.45
CA GLY A 269 3.75 20.34 4.22
C GLY A 269 5.23 20.17 4.52
N GLU A 270 5.70 20.76 5.61
CA GLU A 270 7.05 20.58 6.13
C GLU A 270 7.27 19.12 6.55
N LEU A 271 6.35 18.52 7.30
CA LEU A 271 6.44 17.12 7.71
C LEU A 271 6.57 16.17 6.52
N MET A 272 5.81 16.38 5.44
CA MET A 272 5.93 15.52 4.24
C MET A 272 7.30 15.65 3.58
N LEU A 273 7.85 16.87 3.49
CA LEU A 273 9.18 17.10 2.95
C LEU A 273 10.26 16.49 3.85
N ASP A 274 10.12 16.68 5.16
CA ASP A 274 11.05 16.11 6.14
C ASP A 274 11.03 14.58 6.11
N MET A 275 9.86 13.96 6.01
CA MET A 275 9.73 12.51 5.83
C MET A 275 10.38 12.06 4.52
N ALA A 276 10.23 12.82 3.43
CA ALA A 276 10.82 12.47 2.15
C ALA A 276 12.36 12.54 2.19
N LEU A 277 12.93 13.63 2.71
CA LEU A 277 14.37 13.84 2.80
C LEU A 277 15.02 12.89 3.82
N SER A 278 14.42 12.75 4.98
CA SER A 278 14.87 11.82 6.04
C SER A 278 14.77 10.37 5.57
N GLY A 279 13.69 10.01 4.87
CA GLY A 279 13.52 8.70 4.26
C GLY A 279 14.59 8.39 3.21
N ALA A 280 14.96 9.37 2.38
CA ALA A 280 16.06 9.23 1.41
C ALA A 280 17.41 9.02 2.11
N ALA A 281 17.71 9.82 3.14
CA ALA A 281 18.95 9.71 3.90
C ALA A 281 19.03 8.37 4.66
N ALA A 282 17.96 7.99 5.34
CA ALA A 282 17.84 6.72 6.06
C ALA A 282 18.01 5.52 5.11
N ALA A 283 17.32 5.52 3.97
CA ALA A 283 17.44 4.48 2.95
C ALA A 283 18.87 4.34 2.43
N PHE A 284 19.54 5.45 2.15
CA PHE A 284 20.93 5.44 1.67
C PHE A 284 21.89 4.87 2.72
N VAL A 285 21.79 5.31 3.98
CA VAL A 285 22.63 4.82 5.08
C VAL A 285 22.36 3.33 5.34
N ALA A 286 21.10 2.94 5.45
CA ALA A 286 20.72 1.55 5.67
C ALA A 286 21.26 0.62 4.58
N TYR A 287 21.24 1.06 3.34
CA TYR A 287 21.74 0.33 2.20
C TYR A 287 23.24 0.02 2.29
N LEU A 288 24.04 1.03 2.66
CA LEU A 288 25.49 0.87 2.83
C LEU A 288 25.84 -0.07 3.98
N ILE A 289 24.96 -0.23 4.96
CA ILE A 289 25.15 -1.10 6.12
C ILE A 289 24.61 -2.51 5.84
N PHE A 290 23.39 -2.63 5.33
CA PHE A 290 22.72 -3.93 5.17
C PHE A 290 23.45 -4.86 4.21
N TRP A 291 23.77 -4.36 3.02
CA TRP A 291 24.31 -5.19 1.96
C TRP A 291 25.66 -5.85 2.33
N PRO A 292 26.67 -5.12 2.84
CA PRO A 292 27.95 -5.71 3.23
C PRO A 292 27.81 -6.74 4.37
N ILE A 293 26.93 -6.45 5.35
CA ILE A 293 26.73 -7.37 6.48
C ILE A 293 26.08 -8.67 6.01
N VAL A 294 24.98 -8.58 5.25
CA VAL A 294 24.28 -9.77 4.74
C VAL A 294 25.20 -10.57 3.79
N TYR A 295 25.95 -9.88 2.93
CA TYR A 295 26.95 -10.54 2.08
C TYR A 295 28.01 -11.28 2.91
N ALA A 296 28.57 -10.63 3.93
CA ALA A 296 29.57 -11.23 4.80
C ALA A 296 29.03 -12.43 5.59
N VAL A 297 27.81 -12.32 6.11
CA VAL A 297 27.13 -13.43 6.81
C VAL A 297 26.92 -14.62 5.87
N GLY A 298 26.43 -14.39 4.67
CA GLY A 298 26.27 -15.44 3.66
C GLY A 298 27.58 -16.12 3.30
N ARG A 299 28.66 -15.34 3.20
CA ARG A 299 29.99 -15.86 2.88
C ARG A 299 30.66 -16.63 4.04
N LYS A 300 30.67 -16.03 5.24
CA LYS A 300 31.42 -16.56 6.39
C LYS A 300 30.70 -17.66 7.13
N PHE A 301 29.41 -17.48 7.41
CA PHE A 301 28.67 -18.42 8.25
C PHE A 301 27.91 -19.49 7.46
N PHE A 302 27.45 -19.16 6.25
CA PHE A 302 26.70 -20.08 5.42
C PHE A 302 27.49 -20.68 4.26
N ASN A 303 28.76 -20.29 4.09
CA ASN A 303 29.66 -20.76 3.02
C ASN A 303 29.02 -20.70 1.62
N LEU A 304 28.21 -19.66 1.35
CA LEU A 304 27.62 -19.45 0.04
C LEU A 304 28.68 -19.00 -0.95
N ARG A 305 28.52 -19.35 -2.22
CA ARG A 305 29.36 -18.82 -3.29
C ARG A 305 29.18 -17.29 -3.41
N ARG A 306 30.14 -16.58 -4.01
CA ARG A 306 30.13 -15.12 -4.18
C ARG A 306 28.87 -14.64 -4.91
N ASP A 307 28.51 -15.30 -6.01
CA ASP A 307 27.30 -15.02 -6.79
C ASP A 307 26.01 -15.18 -5.96
N ALA A 308 25.89 -16.30 -5.21
CA ALA A 308 24.74 -16.57 -4.38
C ALA A 308 24.62 -15.57 -3.22
N SER A 309 25.74 -15.25 -2.54
CA SER A 309 25.74 -14.25 -1.47
C SER A 309 25.38 -12.86 -1.96
N ALA A 310 25.84 -12.45 -3.14
CA ALA A 310 25.54 -11.13 -3.70
C ALA A 310 24.06 -11.01 -4.11
N VAL A 311 23.51 -12.02 -4.80
CA VAL A 311 22.09 -12.02 -5.18
C VAL A 311 21.18 -12.03 -3.96
N LEU A 312 21.52 -12.84 -2.94
CA LEU A 312 20.77 -12.88 -1.70
C LEU A 312 20.88 -11.58 -0.91
N ALA A 313 22.10 -11.03 -0.77
CA ALA A 313 22.31 -9.76 -0.07
C ALA A 313 21.53 -8.62 -0.72
N SER A 314 21.52 -8.54 -2.05
CA SER A 314 20.72 -7.53 -2.77
C SER A 314 19.22 -7.76 -2.57
N GLY A 315 18.74 -9.00 -2.64
CA GLY A 315 17.33 -9.32 -2.40
C GLY A 315 16.87 -8.97 -0.98
N ILE A 316 17.68 -9.26 0.04
CA ILE A 316 17.31 -8.99 1.45
C ILE A 316 17.54 -7.52 1.83
N SER A 317 18.49 -6.82 1.21
CA SER A 317 18.83 -5.44 1.62
C SER A 317 18.05 -4.37 0.89
N ILE A 318 17.51 -4.66 -0.31
CA ILE A 318 16.89 -3.66 -1.18
C ILE A 318 15.39 -3.96 -1.39
N CYS A 319 15.03 -4.23 -2.63
CA CYS A 319 13.68 -4.56 -3.07
C CYS A 319 13.63 -6.00 -3.53
N GLY A 320 13.67 -6.91 -2.61
CA GLY A 320 13.41 -8.32 -2.79
C GLY A 320 13.72 -8.88 -4.18
N VAL A 321 12.64 -9.17 -4.90
CA VAL A 321 12.68 -9.83 -6.21
C VAL A 321 13.41 -9.00 -7.27
N SER A 322 13.08 -7.71 -7.39
CA SER A 322 13.66 -6.83 -8.41
C SER A 322 15.16 -6.66 -8.25
N ALA A 323 15.63 -6.48 -7.01
CA ALA A 323 17.06 -6.34 -6.72
C ALA A 323 17.83 -7.66 -6.91
N ALA A 324 17.22 -8.80 -6.55
CA ALA A 324 17.83 -10.11 -6.80
C ALA A 324 18.01 -10.38 -8.30
N ILE A 325 17.00 -10.09 -9.11
CA ILE A 325 17.04 -10.24 -10.57
C ILE A 325 18.04 -9.26 -11.20
N ALA A 326 18.01 -7.99 -10.78
CA ALA A 326 18.92 -6.96 -11.28
C ALA A 326 20.37 -7.30 -10.97
N THR A 327 20.67 -7.72 -9.75
CA THR A 327 22.00 -8.16 -9.33
C THR A 327 22.44 -9.41 -10.07
N ALA A 328 21.59 -10.42 -10.18
CA ALA A 328 21.90 -11.65 -10.90
C ALA A 328 22.26 -11.38 -12.37
N GLY A 329 21.52 -10.50 -13.03
CA GLY A 329 21.83 -10.05 -14.39
C GLY A 329 23.13 -9.23 -14.48
N ALA A 330 23.38 -8.37 -13.48
CA ALA A 330 24.58 -7.53 -13.43
C ALA A 330 25.87 -8.32 -13.30
N ILE A 331 25.87 -9.33 -12.43
CA ILE A 331 27.03 -10.17 -12.13
C ILE A 331 27.04 -11.49 -12.90
N ARG A 332 26.13 -11.68 -13.85
CA ARG A 332 25.96 -12.93 -14.62
C ARG A 332 25.86 -14.17 -13.72
N ALA A 333 25.11 -14.04 -12.63
CA ALA A 333 24.89 -15.13 -11.70
C ALA A 333 24.09 -16.29 -12.32
N ARG A 334 24.17 -17.46 -11.71
CA ARG A 334 23.42 -18.63 -12.17
C ARG A 334 21.90 -18.35 -12.17
N PRO A 335 21.16 -18.71 -13.22
CA PRO A 335 19.72 -18.38 -13.37
C PRO A 335 18.82 -18.89 -12.26
N ILE A 336 19.22 -19.96 -11.58
CA ILE A 336 18.46 -20.53 -10.45
C ILE A 336 18.47 -19.64 -9.21
N LEU A 337 19.48 -18.81 -9.02
CA LEU A 337 19.66 -17.99 -7.80
C LEU A 337 18.58 -16.92 -7.64
N PRO A 338 18.27 -16.07 -8.63
CA PRO A 338 17.21 -15.08 -8.47
C PRO A 338 15.83 -15.75 -8.27
N ILE A 339 15.59 -16.92 -8.87
CA ILE A 339 14.35 -17.66 -8.68
C ILE A 339 14.23 -18.14 -7.23
N ALA A 340 15.28 -18.79 -6.70
CA ALA A 340 15.30 -19.29 -5.34
C ALA A 340 15.16 -18.17 -4.30
N VAL A 341 15.88 -17.06 -4.49
CA VAL A 341 15.79 -15.89 -3.60
C VAL A 341 14.41 -15.26 -3.66
N SER A 342 13.83 -15.12 -4.87
CA SER A 342 12.48 -14.57 -5.03
C SER A 342 11.40 -15.40 -4.33
N MET A 343 11.51 -16.73 -4.36
CA MET A 343 10.57 -17.59 -3.63
C MET A 343 10.63 -17.37 -2.12
N LEU A 344 11.84 -17.26 -1.56
CA LEU A 344 12.01 -16.97 -0.13
C LEU A 344 11.44 -15.61 0.24
N ILE A 345 11.74 -14.59 -0.55
CA ILE A 345 11.25 -13.23 -0.33
C ILE A 345 9.72 -13.20 -0.24
N VAL A 346 9.02 -13.83 -1.17
CA VAL A 346 7.55 -13.86 -1.18
C VAL A 346 7.01 -14.52 0.09
N VAL A 347 7.63 -15.60 0.56
CA VAL A 347 7.18 -16.29 1.79
C VAL A 347 7.48 -15.44 3.03
N PHE A 348 8.67 -14.89 3.13
CA PHE A 348 9.02 -14.05 4.28
C PHE A 348 8.23 -12.73 4.29
N ALA A 349 7.90 -12.16 3.14
CA ALA A 349 7.04 -10.99 3.05
C ALA A 349 5.66 -11.19 3.72
N MET A 350 5.11 -12.41 3.68
CA MET A 350 3.87 -12.72 4.40
C MET A 350 4.07 -12.75 5.92
N ILE A 351 5.21 -13.27 6.38
CA ILE A 351 5.56 -13.27 7.81
C ILE A 351 5.78 -11.84 8.29
N GLU A 352 6.52 -11.06 7.51
CA GLU A 352 6.78 -9.64 7.75
C GLU A 352 5.49 -8.84 7.87
N LEU A 353 4.55 -9.06 6.96
CA LEU A 353 3.24 -8.42 6.91
C LEU A 353 2.43 -8.57 8.21
N VAL A 354 2.52 -9.73 8.84
CA VAL A 354 1.76 -10.06 10.06
C VAL A 354 2.53 -9.66 11.32
N VAL A 355 3.83 -9.96 11.35
CA VAL A 355 4.66 -9.85 12.57
C VAL A 355 5.12 -8.42 12.81
N LEU A 356 5.64 -7.73 11.77
CA LEU A 356 6.31 -6.45 11.95
C LEU A 356 5.36 -5.30 12.38
N PRO A 357 4.16 -5.12 11.81
CA PRO A 357 3.26 -4.06 12.25
C PRO A 357 2.90 -4.18 13.72
N THR A 358 2.59 -5.41 14.15
CA THR A 358 2.25 -5.69 15.55
C THR A 358 3.45 -5.49 16.49
N ALA A 359 4.64 -5.95 16.08
CA ALA A 359 5.87 -5.81 16.85
C ALA A 359 6.25 -4.34 17.03
N TYR A 360 6.28 -3.55 15.96
CA TYR A 360 6.64 -2.13 16.01
C TYR A 360 5.63 -1.31 16.82
N THR A 361 4.33 -1.58 16.66
CA THR A 361 3.29 -0.94 17.49
C THR A 361 3.45 -1.27 18.97
N ALA A 362 3.90 -2.49 19.31
CA ALA A 362 4.11 -2.90 20.70
C ALA A 362 5.40 -2.30 21.31
N ILE A 363 6.49 -2.29 20.54
CA ILE A 363 7.82 -1.87 20.99
C ILE A 363 7.89 -0.34 21.12
N ALA A 364 7.37 0.41 20.16
CA ALA A 364 7.50 1.85 20.08
C ALA A 364 6.17 2.55 19.69
N PRO A 365 5.16 2.50 20.56
CA PRO A 365 3.83 3.07 20.26
C PRO A 365 3.83 4.59 20.04
N GLU A 366 4.82 5.30 20.60
CA GLU A 366 4.93 6.77 20.51
C GLU A 366 5.83 7.23 19.34
N GLN A 367 6.26 6.31 18.47
CA GLN A 367 7.18 6.60 17.37
C GLN A 367 6.59 6.20 16.01
N PRO A 368 5.49 6.84 15.56
CA PRO A 368 4.73 6.38 14.40
C PRO A 368 5.53 6.43 13.09
N ILE A 369 6.22 7.54 12.82
CA ILE A 369 6.98 7.70 11.58
C ILE A 369 8.32 6.93 11.62
N VAL A 370 8.92 6.79 12.80
CA VAL A 370 10.07 5.88 13.00
C VAL A 370 9.69 4.44 12.63
N ASN A 371 8.57 3.96 13.16
CA ASN A 371 8.06 2.63 12.86
C ASN A 371 7.72 2.46 11.36
N ALA A 372 7.15 3.50 10.76
CA ALA A 372 6.84 3.53 9.33
C ALA A 372 8.10 3.39 8.47
N ALA A 373 9.10 4.23 8.70
CA ALA A 373 10.34 4.20 7.94
C ALA A 373 11.15 2.91 8.19
N ALA A 374 11.16 2.40 9.43
CA ALA A 374 11.75 1.10 9.75
C ALA A 374 11.04 -0.04 8.99
N MET A 375 9.71 0.02 8.85
CA MET A 375 8.92 -0.91 8.05
C MET A 375 9.36 -0.87 6.59
N GLY A 376 9.42 0.31 5.97
CA GLY A 376 9.84 0.51 4.58
C GLY A 376 11.26 -0.01 4.29
N MET A 377 12.17 0.08 5.28
CA MET A 377 13.52 -0.49 5.19
C MET A 377 13.56 -2.00 5.42
N THR A 378 12.62 -2.56 6.18
CA THR A 378 12.64 -3.99 6.58
C THR A 378 11.88 -4.86 5.60
N VAL A 379 10.67 -4.51 5.21
CA VAL A 379 9.82 -5.30 4.30
C VAL A 379 10.36 -5.27 2.88
N LYS A 380 10.54 -6.45 2.27
CA LYS A 380 11.33 -6.59 1.04
C LYS A 380 10.53 -6.60 -0.26
N THR A 381 9.22 -6.52 -0.24
CA THR A 381 8.41 -6.31 -1.44
C THR A 381 7.52 -5.08 -1.29
N ASP A 382 7.36 -4.30 -2.37
CA ASP A 382 6.56 -3.08 -2.38
C ASP A 382 5.12 -3.36 -1.93
N GLY A 383 4.60 -4.52 -2.35
CA GLY A 383 3.25 -4.95 -1.99
C GLY A 383 3.07 -5.26 -0.52
N ALA A 384 3.98 -6.02 0.05
CA ALA A 384 3.94 -6.35 1.47
C ALA A 384 4.24 -5.13 2.33
N ASP A 385 5.15 -4.23 1.89
CA ASP A 385 5.45 -3.00 2.60
C ASP A 385 4.24 -2.07 2.68
N ALA A 386 3.62 -1.78 1.55
CA ALA A 386 2.43 -0.93 1.53
C ALA A 386 1.27 -1.50 2.37
N ALA A 387 1.12 -2.82 2.40
CA ALA A 387 0.10 -3.44 3.25
C ALA A 387 0.50 -3.46 4.73
N ALA A 388 1.76 -3.78 5.03
CA ALA A 388 2.27 -3.73 6.39
C ALA A 388 2.18 -2.30 6.94
N GLY A 389 2.52 -1.29 6.10
CA GLY A 389 2.35 0.12 6.41
C GLY A 389 0.89 0.49 6.68
N ALA A 390 -0.06 -0.02 5.89
CA ALA A 390 -1.49 0.21 6.12
C ALA A 390 -1.99 -0.43 7.42
N ILE A 391 -1.51 -1.64 7.74
CA ILE A 391 -1.83 -2.31 9.01
C ILE A 391 -1.20 -1.53 10.18
N LEU A 392 0.05 -1.12 10.05
CA LEU A 392 0.77 -0.34 11.05
C LEU A 392 0.06 0.99 11.32
N ASP A 393 -0.34 1.71 10.27
CA ASP A 393 -1.08 2.97 10.36
C ASP A 393 -2.35 2.79 11.18
N GLU A 394 -3.15 1.77 10.86
CA GLU A 394 -4.37 1.50 11.60
C GLU A 394 -4.14 1.11 13.07
N LEU A 395 -3.15 0.25 13.34
CA LEU A 395 -2.82 -0.17 14.70
C LEU A 395 -2.32 0.99 15.55
N MET A 396 -1.44 1.82 15.03
CA MET A 396 -0.84 2.92 15.77
C MET A 396 -1.82 4.07 15.99
N VAL A 397 -2.61 4.44 14.99
CA VAL A 397 -3.67 5.45 15.14
C VAL A 397 -4.70 4.99 16.17
N ALA A 398 -5.13 3.72 16.12
CA ALA A 398 -6.06 3.17 17.11
C ALA A 398 -5.47 3.15 18.52
N ARG A 399 -4.19 2.79 18.66
CA ARG A 399 -3.49 2.75 19.95
C ARG A 399 -3.29 4.14 20.52
N HIS A 400 -2.83 5.09 19.72
CA HIS A 400 -2.66 6.49 20.16
C HIS A 400 -3.98 7.07 20.67
N TYR A 401 -5.05 6.87 19.91
CA TYR A 401 -6.38 7.29 20.32
C TYR A 401 -6.82 6.66 21.66
N THR A 402 -6.56 5.37 21.83
CA THR A 402 -6.93 4.67 23.07
C THR A 402 -6.16 5.18 24.28
N SER A 403 -4.90 5.61 24.11
CA SER A 403 -4.04 6.09 25.19
C SER A 403 -4.21 7.57 25.50
N THR A 404 -4.41 8.42 24.48
CA THR A 404 -4.39 9.90 24.65
C THR A 404 -5.77 10.54 24.45
N GLY A 405 -6.67 9.88 23.73
CA GLY A 405 -7.93 10.46 23.27
C GLY A 405 -7.79 11.32 22.02
N GLU A 406 -6.57 11.53 21.51
CA GLU A 406 -6.28 12.29 20.30
C GLU A 406 -6.24 11.40 19.07
N LEU A 407 -6.71 11.88 17.91
CA LEU A 407 -6.75 11.12 16.68
C LEU A 407 -5.73 11.68 15.68
N TRP A 408 -4.79 10.85 15.25
CA TRP A 408 -3.92 11.15 14.12
C TRP A 408 -4.65 11.04 12.80
N GLU A 409 -4.28 11.87 11.83
CA GLU A 409 -4.76 11.73 10.44
C GLU A 409 -4.29 10.39 9.87
N GLU A 410 -5.20 9.68 9.20
CA GLU A 410 -4.92 8.39 8.56
C GLU A 410 -3.98 8.53 7.35
N ASP A 411 -3.31 7.44 7.02
CA ASP A 411 -2.41 7.27 5.87
C ASP A 411 -1.03 7.98 5.98
N TRP A 412 -0.71 8.70 7.05
CA TRP A 412 0.62 9.30 7.23
C TRP A 412 1.69 8.26 7.55
N ILE A 413 1.37 7.28 8.38
CA ILE A 413 2.28 6.18 8.72
C ILE A 413 2.47 5.28 7.50
N LEU A 414 1.39 4.96 6.79
CA LEU A 414 1.47 4.29 5.49
C LEU A 414 2.37 5.05 4.51
N ALA A 415 2.18 6.37 4.41
CA ALA A 415 2.99 7.22 3.52
C ALA A 415 4.48 7.17 3.88
N GLY A 416 4.82 7.21 5.17
CA GLY A 416 6.19 7.10 5.66
C GLY A 416 6.86 5.78 5.28
N ALA A 417 6.16 4.66 5.42
CA ALA A 417 6.65 3.34 5.02
C ALA A 417 6.93 3.29 3.51
N VAL A 418 5.92 3.59 2.71
CA VAL A 418 6.04 3.52 1.24
C VAL A 418 7.04 4.52 0.69
N LEU A 419 7.11 5.74 1.24
CA LEU A 419 8.05 6.75 0.79
C LEU A 419 9.51 6.31 1.04
N THR A 420 9.81 5.77 2.22
CA THR A 420 11.13 5.21 2.53
C THR A 420 11.47 4.04 1.61
N LYS A 421 10.49 3.17 1.33
CA LYS A 421 10.64 2.04 0.41
C LYS A 421 10.93 2.50 -1.01
N ILE A 422 10.25 3.52 -1.52
CA ILE A 422 10.49 4.10 -2.84
C ILE A 422 11.95 4.58 -2.97
N TRP A 423 12.49 5.23 -1.95
CA TRP A 423 13.90 5.66 -1.96
C TRP A 423 14.86 4.49 -2.05
N ILE A 424 14.59 3.39 -1.33
CA ILE A 424 15.37 2.16 -1.46
C ILE A 424 15.33 1.64 -2.90
N ASP A 425 14.17 1.66 -3.54
CA ASP A 425 13.98 1.16 -4.90
C ASP A 425 14.70 2.02 -5.96
N VAL A 426 14.78 3.32 -5.75
CA VAL A 426 15.56 4.22 -6.62
C VAL A 426 17.01 3.77 -6.75
N PHE A 427 17.60 3.24 -5.69
CA PHE A 427 18.99 2.79 -5.68
C PHE A 427 19.23 1.44 -6.38
N ILE A 428 18.21 0.66 -6.75
CA ILE A 428 18.38 -0.66 -7.38
C ILE A 428 19.26 -0.57 -8.62
N GLY A 429 18.96 0.37 -9.51
CA GLY A 429 19.72 0.55 -10.77
C GLY A 429 21.17 0.97 -10.53
N VAL A 430 21.37 1.92 -9.63
CA VAL A 430 22.72 2.42 -9.26
C VAL A 430 23.55 1.30 -8.67
N TRP A 431 22.98 0.54 -7.74
CA TRP A 431 23.72 -0.54 -7.08
C TRP A 431 24.01 -1.71 -8.00
N ALA A 432 23.07 -2.12 -8.81
CA ALA A 432 23.31 -3.14 -9.82
C ALA A 432 24.47 -2.75 -10.77
N PHE A 433 24.55 -1.45 -11.11
CA PHE A 433 25.67 -0.91 -11.88
C PHE A 433 26.99 -0.98 -11.10
N VAL A 434 27.02 -0.55 -9.85
CA VAL A 434 28.21 -0.62 -8.97
C VAL A 434 28.68 -2.07 -8.82
N LEU A 435 27.77 -3.01 -8.59
CA LEU A 435 28.10 -4.43 -8.52
C LEU A 435 28.64 -4.98 -9.84
N ALA A 436 28.08 -4.55 -10.98
CA ALA A 436 28.61 -4.93 -12.28
C ALA A 436 30.06 -4.48 -12.44
N LEU A 437 30.38 -3.23 -12.05
CA LEU A 437 31.78 -2.72 -12.06
C LEU A 437 32.69 -3.54 -11.13
N ILE A 438 32.25 -3.78 -9.88
CA ILE A 438 33.03 -4.58 -8.92
C ILE A 438 33.31 -5.98 -9.48
N TRP A 439 32.28 -6.61 -10.08
CA TRP A 439 32.43 -7.96 -10.62
C TRP A 439 33.39 -8.01 -11.80
N VAL A 440 33.22 -7.12 -12.78
CA VAL A 440 34.07 -7.07 -13.97
C VAL A 440 35.53 -6.75 -13.61
N TYR A 441 35.76 -5.77 -12.73
CA TYR A 441 37.11 -5.30 -12.45
C TYR A 441 37.84 -6.05 -11.33
N LYS A 442 37.12 -6.62 -10.33
CA LYS A 442 37.74 -7.25 -9.16
C LYS A 442 37.47 -8.74 -9.00
N VAL A 443 36.33 -9.25 -9.48
CA VAL A 443 35.91 -10.63 -9.20
C VAL A 443 36.12 -11.56 -10.38
N GLU A 444 35.82 -11.12 -11.60
CA GLU A 444 35.87 -11.92 -12.84
C GLU A 444 36.76 -11.24 -13.91
N ARG A 445 37.96 -10.83 -13.54
CA ARG A 445 38.85 -10.12 -14.43
C ARG A 445 39.23 -10.97 -15.66
N LYS A 446 38.51 -10.81 -16.77
CA LYS A 446 38.84 -11.39 -18.08
C LYS A 446 39.29 -10.29 -19.03
N PRO A 447 40.43 -10.46 -19.69
CA PRO A 447 40.88 -9.53 -20.74
C PRO A 447 39.88 -9.54 -21.90
N GLY A 448 39.36 -8.35 -22.31
CA GLY A 448 38.55 -8.20 -23.51
C GLY A 448 37.03 -8.12 -23.36
N GLU A 449 36.49 -8.03 -22.14
CA GLU A 449 35.03 -7.81 -21.95
C GLU A 449 34.61 -6.33 -22.12
N SER A 450 33.42 -6.13 -22.75
CA SER A 450 32.84 -4.83 -23.03
C SER A 450 32.53 -4.03 -21.76
N HIS A 451 32.83 -2.74 -21.76
CA HIS A 451 32.50 -1.81 -20.68
C HIS A 451 30.99 -1.79 -20.38
N VAL A 452 30.64 -1.77 -19.09
CA VAL A 452 29.24 -1.59 -18.64
C VAL A 452 28.80 -0.15 -18.97
N LYS A 453 27.71 -0.01 -19.73
CA LYS A 453 27.20 1.30 -20.14
C LYS A 453 26.36 1.94 -19.04
N LEU A 454 26.47 3.26 -18.84
CA LEU A 454 25.63 4.03 -17.91
C LEU A 454 24.11 3.88 -18.20
N SER A 455 23.75 3.61 -19.46
CA SER A 455 22.34 3.34 -19.83
C SER A 455 21.73 2.14 -19.10
N GLU A 456 22.55 1.23 -18.56
CA GLU A 456 22.04 0.11 -17.75
C GLU A 456 21.31 0.59 -16.48
N ILE A 457 21.69 1.74 -15.92
CA ILE A 457 20.98 2.36 -14.78
C ILE A 457 19.52 2.62 -15.16
N TRP A 458 19.28 3.23 -16.33
CA TRP A 458 17.92 3.50 -16.81
C TRP A 458 17.11 2.24 -17.03
N PHE A 459 17.67 1.21 -17.65
CA PHE A 459 16.94 -0.03 -17.93
C PHE A 459 16.58 -0.82 -16.67
N ARG A 460 17.31 -0.63 -15.59
CA ARG A 460 17.08 -1.28 -14.29
C ARG A 460 16.28 -0.42 -13.34
N PHE A 461 16.15 0.87 -13.61
CA PHE A 461 15.34 1.79 -12.80
C PHE A 461 13.85 1.39 -12.86
N PRO A 462 13.17 1.25 -11.72
CA PRO A 462 11.76 0.86 -11.68
C PRO A 462 10.86 2.00 -12.17
N LYS A 463 10.18 1.77 -13.31
CA LYS A 463 9.45 2.83 -14.04
C LYS A 463 8.22 3.33 -13.30
N PHE A 464 7.59 2.49 -12.46
CA PHE A 464 6.43 2.90 -11.65
C PHE A 464 6.75 4.09 -10.73
N VAL A 465 8.01 4.24 -10.31
CA VAL A 465 8.47 5.41 -9.53
C VAL A 465 8.27 6.71 -10.30
N LEU A 466 8.50 6.70 -11.63
CA LEU A 466 8.19 7.87 -12.46
C LEU A 466 6.69 8.20 -12.43
N GLY A 467 5.84 7.17 -12.56
CA GLY A 467 4.38 7.34 -12.49
C GLY A 467 3.93 7.92 -11.15
N TYR A 468 4.52 7.45 -10.06
CA TYR A 468 4.27 7.97 -8.72
C TYR A 468 4.62 9.47 -8.60
N PHE A 469 5.84 9.87 -9.00
CA PHE A 469 6.24 11.26 -8.95
C PHE A 469 5.46 12.15 -9.91
N ILE A 470 5.16 11.67 -11.12
CA ILE A 470 4.33 12.41 -12.08
C ILE A 470 2.95 12.67 -11.48
N ALA A 471 2.30 11.65 -10.91
CA ALA A 471 0.99 11.81 -10.29
C ALA A 471 1.03 12.79 -9.11
N TRP A 472 2.04 12.68 -8.24
CA TRP A 472 2.25 13.58 -7.11
C TRP A 472 2.44 15.03 -7.57
N LEU A 473 3.46 15.27 -8.40
CA LEU A 473 3.82 16.63 -8.84
C LEU A 473 2.72 17.28 -9.68
N THR A 474 2.02 16.51 -10.53
CA THR A 474 0.88 17.03 -11.31
C THR A 474 -0.23 17.50 -10.38
N TYR A 475 -0.58 16.71 -9.35
CA TYR A 475 -1.60 17.11 -8.40
C TYR A 475 -1.19 18.37 -7.63
N VAL A 476 0.04 18.41 -7.11
CA VAL A 476 0.60 19.60 -6.42
C VAL A 476 0.59 20.82 -7.34
N ALA A 477 1.01 20.68 -8.59
CA ALA A 477 1.02 21.77 -9.57
C ALA A 477 -0.40 22.31 -9.84
N ILE A 478 -1.40 21.42 -9.99
CA ILE A 478 -2.79 21.86 -10.19
C ILE A 478 -3.26 22.72 -9.02
N VAL A 479 -3.01 22.29 -7.80
CA VAL A 479 -3.51 23.00 -6.62
C VAL A 479 -2.77 24.32 -6.38
N ILE A 480 -1.47 24.42 -6.69
CA ILE A 480 -0.69 25.64 -6.54
C ILE A 480 -1.03 26.66 -7.64
N TRP A 481 -1.12 26.23 -8.89
CA TRP A 481 -1.29 27.13 -10.03
C TRP A 481 -2.76 27.41 -10.39
N PHE A 482 -3.67 26.50 -10.00
CA PHE A 482 -5.10 26.60 -10.29
C PHE A 482 -5.92 26.31 -9.02
N PRO A 483 -5.78 27.11 -7.94
CA PRO A 483 -6.41 26.84 -6.64
C PRO A 483 -7.94 26.76 -6.70
N GLU A 484 -8.57 27.49 -7.63
CA GLU A 484 -10.02 27.41 -7.90
C GLU A 484 -10.46 26.02 -8.39
N SER A 485 -9.58 25.28 -9.05
CA SER A 485 -9.83 23.93 -9.54
C SER A 485 -9.53 22.83 -8.51
N ALA A 486 -8.91 23.17 -7.39
CA ALA A 486 -8.44 22.20 -6.39
C ALA A 486 -9.57 21.34 -5.84
N SER A 487 -10.71 21.92 -5.47
CA SER A 487 -11.87 21.19 -4.95
C SER A 487 -12.48 20.23 -5.98
N ALA A 488 -12.46 20.62 -7.26
CA ALA A 488 -12.94 19.75 -8.34
C ALA A 488 -11.95 18.62 -8.62
N ALA A 489 -10.64 18.91 -8.69
CA ALA A 489 -9.59 17.92 -8.84
C ALA A 489 -9.63 16.88 -7.70
N ASP A 490 -9.86 17.33 -6.47
CA ASP A 490 -9.93 16.47 -5.28
C ASP A 490 -11.05 15.42 -5.36
N LYS A 491 -12.20 15.74 -5.92
CA LYS A 491 -13.31 14.80 -6.10
C LYS A 491 -12.89 13.55 -6.89
N GLY A 492 -12.26 13.75 -8.06
CA GLY A 492 -11.79 12.64 -8.89
C GLY A 492 -10.55 11.96 -8.30
N ALA A 493 -9.61 12.74 -7.78
CA ALA A 493 -8.42 12.22 -7.11
C ALA A 493 -8.76 11.31 -5.92
N ASN A 494 -9.79 11.64 -5.13
CA ASN A 494 -10.26 10.82 -4.01
C ASN A 494 -10.74 9.43 -4.42
N VAL A 495 -11.34 9.27 -5.61
CA VAL A 495 -11.72 7.94 -6.13
C VAL A 495 -10.48 7.12 -6.47
N VAL A 496 -9.51 7.75 -7.13
CA VAL A 496 -8.26 7.08 -7.54
C VAL A 496 -7.43 6.68 -6.31
N GLN A 497 -7.21 7.62 -5.40
CA GLN A 497 -6.32 7.42 -4.25
C GLN A 497 -6.91 6.54 -3.13
N SER A 498 -8.20 6.30 -3.08
CA SER A 498 -8.81 5.48 -2.02
C SER A 498 -9.41 4.18 -2.57
N PRO A 499 -10.61 4.11 -3.18
CA PRO A 499 -11.17 2.82 -3.57
C PRO A 499 -10.36 2.10 -4.66
N MET A 500 -9.84 2.81 -5.69
CA MET A 500 -9.05 2.16 -6.74
C MET A 500 -7.72 1.64 -6.21
N ARG A 501 -7.00 2.43 -5.41
CA ARG A 501 -5.75 2.00 -4.77
C ARG A 501 -5.97 0.78 -3.87
N LYS A 502 -6.99 0.83 -3.00
CA LYS A 502 -7.32 -0.29 -2.10
C LYS A 502 -7.66 -1.56 -2.88
N MET A 503 -8.41 -1.45 -3.96
CA MET A 503 -8.71 -2.59 -4.83
C MET A 503 -7.44 -3.19 -5.44
N MET A 504 -6.50 -2.36 -5.93
CA MET A 504 -5.23 -2.83 -6.48
C MET A 504 -4.38 -3.55 -5.43
N PHE A 505 -4.36 -3.08 -4.18
CA PHE A 505 -3.73 -3.80 -3.08
C PHE A 505 -4.37 -5.16 -2.85
N MET A 506 -5.70 -5.24 -2.79
CA MET A 506 -6.41 -6.50 -2.61
C MET A 506 -6.12 -7.49 -3.75
N LEU A 507 -6.15 -7.04 -5.01
CA LEU A 507 -5.78 -7.84 -6.18
C LEU A 507 -4.35 -8.38 -6.04
N THR A 508 -3.43 -7.54 -5.55
CA THR A 508 -2.04 -7.93 -5.29
C THR A 508 -1.98 -9.08 -4.28
N PHE A 509 -2.71 -8.98 -3.17
CA PHE A 509 -2.65 -10.00 -2.12
C PHE A 509 -3.25 -11.33 -2.55
N VAL A 510 -4.39 -11.31 -3.23
CA VAL A 510 -4.93 -12.54 -3.84
C VAL A 510 -3.92 -13.13 -4.81
N ALA A 511 -3.33 -12.31 -5.69
CA ALA A 511 -2.36 -12.78 -6.68
C ALA A 511 -1.08 -13.35 -6.03
N ILE A 512 -0.51 -12.68 -5.01
CA ILE A 512 0.63 -13.19 -4.23
C ILE A 512 0.28 -14.55 -3.64
N GLY A 513 -0.86 -14.67 -2.98
CA GLY A 513 -1.29 -15.93 -2.37
C GLY A 513 -1.40 -17.05 -3.40
N VAL A 514 -2.05 -16.79 -4.55
CA VAL A 514 -2.24 -17.78 -5.63
C VAL A 514 -0.92 -18.29 -6.21
N ILE A 515 0.09 -17.43 -6.40
CA ILE A 515 1.38 -17.83 -6.97
C ILE A 515 2.31 -18.48 -5.92
N THR A 516 2.02 -18.34 -4.64
CA THR A 516 2.84 -18.85 -3.55
C THR A 516 2.58 -20.34 -3.35
N ASP A 517 3.62 -21.14 -3.50
CA ASP A 517 3.59 -22.60 -3.34
C ASP A 517 4.59 -23.04 -2.27
N PHE A 518 4.09 -23.37 -1.09
CA PHE A 518 4.93 -23.83 0.03
C PHE A 518 5.70 -25.13 -0.25
N SER A 519 5.22 -25.97 -1.18
CA SER A 519 5.91 -27.22 -1.52
C SER A 519 7.29 -26.96 -2.16
N LYS A 520 7.47 -25.81 -2.80
CA LYS A 520 8.74 -25.42 -3.43
C LYS A 520 9.82 -24.99 -2.44
N LEU A 521 9.46 -24.77 -1.17
CA LEU A 521 10.41 -24.46 -0.10
C LEU A 521 11.15 -25.70 0.44
N LYS A 522 10.69 -26.90 0.08
CA LYS A 522 11.37 -28.14 0.48
C LYS A 522 12.81 -28.13 -0.08
N GLY A 523 13.79 -28.35 0.79
CA GLY A 523 15.22 -28.30 0.43
C GLY A 523 15.89 -26.94 0.54
N MET A 524 15.15 -25.84 0.78
CA MET A 524 15.72 -24.50 0.92
C MET A 524 15.96 -24.08 2.38
N GLY A 525 15.83 -24.97 3.36
CA GLY A 525 15.84 -24.65 4.79
C GLY A 525 17.08 -23.86 5.25
N ARG A 526 18.27 -24.19 4.73
CA ARG A 526 19.51 -23.45 5.07
C ARG A 526 19.47 -22.00 4.56
N LEU A 527 18.93 -21.79 3.36
CA LEU A 527 18.79 -20.46 2.77
C LEU A 527 17.67 -19.67 3.46
N ALA A 528 16.58 -20.33 3.84
CA ALA A 528 15.49 -19.74 4.62
C ALA A 528 15.96 -19.32 6.03
N LEU A 529 16.78 -20.15 6.69
CA LEU A 529 17.36 -19.80 7.99
C LEU A 529 18.28 -18.57 7.87
N LEU A 530 19.12 -18.52 6.84
CA LEU A 530 19.96 -17.34 6.59
C LEU A 530 19.09 -16.09 6.36
N TYR A 531 18.02 -16.23 5.58
CA TYR A 531 17.09 -15.14 5.33
C TYR A 531 16.45 -14.65 6.63
N ALA A 532 15.93 -15.57 7.46
CA ALA A 532 15.33 -15.22 8.75
C ALA A 532 16.30 -14.48 9.68
N ILE A 533 17.54 -14.99 9.82
CA ILE A 533 18.58 -14.35 10.64
C ILE A 533 18.91 -12.96 10.08
N ALA A 534 19.16 -12.85 8.77
CA ALA A 534 19.49 -11.58 8.13
C ALA A 534 18.36 -10.56 8.32
N LEU A 535 17.11 -10.98 8.17
CA LEU A 535 15.97 -10.09 8.27
C LEU A 535 15.68 -9.66 9.72
N PHE A 536 15.43 -10.61 10.61
CA PHE A 536 14.93 -10.32 11.95
C PHE A 536 16.03 -9.97 12.96
N ALA A 537 17.23 -10.55 12.83
CA ALA A 537 18.32 -10.31 13.77
C ALA A 537 19.28 -9.20 13.32
N ILE A 538 19.31 -8.85 12.02
CA ILE A 538 20.25 -7.86 11.48
C ILE A 538 19.48 -6.65 10.92
N ILE A 539 18.65 -6.86 9.91
CA ILE A 539 18.04 -5.75 9.16
C ILE A 539 17.00 -5.02 10.00
N ALA A 540 16.04 -5.71 10.60
CA ALA A 540 14.97 -5.06 11.34
C ALA A 540 15.48 -4.21 12.53
N PRO A 541 16.43 -4.67 13.37
CA PRO A 541 17.01 -3.83 14.43
C PRO A 541 17.81 -2.64 13.87
N ILE A 542 18.62 -2.83 12.83
CA ILE A 542 19.41 -1.74 12.24
C ILE A 542 18.47 -0.75 11.55
N ALA A 543 17.46 -1.22 10.83
CA ALA A 543 16.44 -0.37 10.21
C ALA A 543 15.74 0.50 11.25
N TYR A 544 15.40 -0.06 12.40
CA TYR A 544 14.80 0.69 13.48
C TYR A 544 15.73 1.77 14.03
N VAL A 545 17.01 1.46 14.29
CA VAL A 545 18.00 2.43 14.77
C VAL A 545 18.22 3.54 13.74
N VAL A 546 18.41 3.20 12.48
CA VAL A 546 18.59 4.19 11.41
C VAL A 546 17.33 5.06 11.29
N SER A 547 16.16 4.45 11.29
CA SER A 547 14.89 5.19 11.25
C SER A 547 14.76 6.13 12.45
N PHE A 548 15.10 5.69 13.64
CA PHE A 548 15.06 6.51 14.84
C PHE A 548 15.97 7.75 14.74
N ILE A 549 17.18 7.60 14.18
CA ILE A 549 18.12 8.72 13.99
C ILE A 549 17.52 9.80 13.08
N PHE A 550 16.82 9.40 12.01
CA PHE A 550 16.36 10.33 10.98
C PHE A 550 14.91 10.80 11.16
N HIS A 551 14.07 10.07 11.89
CA HIS A 551 12.62 10.35 11.98
C HIS A 551 12.12 10.55 13.42
N HIS A 552 13.02 10.57 14.42
CA HIS A 552 12.60 10.76 15.82
C HIS A 552 11.86 12.07 16.00
N GLY A 553 10.73 12.02 16.71
CA GLY A 553 9.88 13.18 16.97
C GLY A 553 8.89 13.52 15.87
N MET A 554 8.97 12.86 14.71
CA MET A 554 7.95 13.02 13.66
C MET A 554 6.69 12.25 14.02
N VAL A 555 5.57 12.95 14.03
CA VAL A 555 4.24 12.37 14.31
C VAL A 555 3.23 12.82 13.26
N PRO A 556 2.24 12.00 12.93
CA PRO A 556 1.16 12.42 12.04
C PRO A 556 0.43 13.64 12.60
N PRO A 557 -0.11 14.53 11.75
CA PRO A 557 -0.96 15.61 12.18
C PRO A 557 -2.19 15.09 12.92
N LEU A 558 -2.65 15.85 13.89
CA LEU A 558 -3.92 15.59 14.55
C LEU A 558 -5.08 15.94 13.60
N VAL A 559 -6.15 15.17 13.68
CA VAL A 559 -7.39 15.51 12.99
C VAL A 559 -7.94 16.80 13.60
N VAL A 560 -7.66 17.93 12.94
CA VAL A 560 -8.29 19.20 13.29
C VAL A 560 -9.66 19.24 12.63
N VAL A 561 -10.67 19.29 13.44
CA VAL A 561 -12.05 19.44 12.96
C VAL A 561 -12.30 20.93 12.74
N SER A 562 -12.28 21.35 11.47
CA SER A 562 -12.69 22.68 11.04
C SER A 562 -14.21 22.82 10.95
#